data_d345aa6d1e8d04ceed9faf2c6a754d63
#
_entry.id   d345aa6d1e8d04ceed9faf2c6a754d63
#
_cell.length_a   1.000
_cell.length_b   1.000
_cell.length_c   1.000
_cell.angle_alpha   90.00
_cell.angle_beta   90.00
_cell.angle_gamma   90.00
#
_symmetry.space_group_name_H-M   'P 1'
#
loop_
_entity.id
_entity.type
_entity.pdbx_description
1 polymer ?
#
loop_
_entity_poly.entity_id
_entity_poly.type
_entity_poly.pdbx_seq_one_letter_code
_entity_poly.pdbx_strand_id
1 'polypeptide(L)'
;NSISTNYPEIELFVLLIDERPEEVTDMSRSVKGEVIASTFDELPENHIKVAELVLERALRLVEHKRDVVILLDSITRLARAYNLVIPPSGRTLSGGIDPAAFHRPKRFFGSARNVEEGGSLTILATALIETGSRMDDIIYEEFKGTGNMELHLDRKLAERRIFPALDMRQIGRASCRERV
;
A
#
# COMPACT_ATOMS: atom_id res chain seq x y z
N ASN A 1 -14.46 -5.18 -4.05
CA ASN A 1 -15.51 -6.04 -4.62
C ASN A 1 -15.43 -6.12 -6.15
N SER A 2 -15.19 -5.01 -6.90
CA SER A 2 -15.14 -5.04 -8.37
C SER A 2 -14.08 -6.00 -8.91
N ILE A 3 -12.89 -6.07 -8.30
CA ILE A 3 -11.83 -7.01 -8.69
C ILE A 3 -12.33 -8.45 -8.56
N SER A 4 -12.82 -8.84 -7.38
CA SER A 4 -13.29 -10.21 -7.12
C SER A 4 -14.53 -10.61 -7.93
N THR A 5 -15.31 -9.63 -8.39
CA THR A 5 -16.49 -9.90 -9.22
C THR A 5 -16.12 -10.08 -10.68
N ASN A 6 -15.18 -9.25 -11.18
CA ASN A 6 -14.76 -9.29 -12.58
C ASN A 6 -13.69 -10.36 -12.87
N TYR A 7 -12.89 -10.69 -11.85
CA TYR A 7 -11.76 -11.61 -11.94
C TYR A 7 -11.76 -12.57 -10.76
N PRO A 8 -12.67 -13.56 -10.73
CA PRO A 8 -12.82 -14.47 -9.59
C PRO A 8 -11.62 -15.43 -9.39
N GLU A 9 -10.76 -15.56 -10.40
CA GLU A 9 -9.54 -16.37 -10.37
C GLU A 9 -8.38 -15.71 -9.60
N ILE A 10 -8.47 -14.39 -9.35
CA ILE A 10 -7.41 -13.65 -8.67
C ILE A 10 -7.47 -13.90 -7.16
N GLU A 11 -6.31 -14.15 -6.58
CA GLU A 11 -6.14 -14.19 -5.12
C GLU A 11 -6.05 -12.76 -4.57
N LEU A 12 -7.07 -12.35 -3.82
CA LEU A 12 -7.16 -10.99 -3.28
C LEU A 12 -6.85 -10.97 -1.79
N PHE A 13 -5.78 -10.27 -1.43
CA PHE A 13 -5.44 -9.93 -0.04
C PHE A 13 -5.75 -8.46 0.25
N VAL A 14 -6.41 -8.21 1.37
CA VAL A 14 -6.61 -6.86 1.91
C VAL A 14 -5.80 -6.76 3.19
N LEU A 15 -4.75 -5.96 3.15
CA LEU A 15 -3.82 -5.75 4.25
C LEU A 15 -4.09 -4.40 4.92
N LEU A 16 -4.60 -4.44 6.14
CA LEU A 16 -4.93 -3.26 6.93
C LEU A 16 -3.89 -3.08 8.03
N ILE A 17 -3.19 -1.95 8.01
CA ILE A 17 -2.12 -1.64 8.97
C ILE A 17 -2.50 -0.43 9.80
N ASP A 18 -2.48 -0.59 11.13
CA ASP A 18 -2.79 0.47 12.09
C ASP A 18 -4.22 1.03 11.90
N GLU A 19 -5.16 0.13 11.52
CA GLU A 19 -6.57 0.45 11.35
C GLU A 19 -7.39 0.12 12.61
N ARG A 20 -8.60 0.66 12.67
CA ARG A 20 -9.51 0.42 13.79
C ARG A 20 -10.16 -0.96 13.68
N PRO A 21 -10.37 -1.69 14.81
CA PRO A 21 -11.01 -3.01 14.79
C PRO A 21 -12.39 -3.03 14.12
N GLU A 22 -13.17 -1.94 14.25
CA GLU A 22 -14.49 -1.81 13.61
C GLU A 22 -14.36 -1.80 12.08
N GLU A 23 -13.39 -1.06 11.53
CA GLU A 23 -13.12 -0.98 10.09
C GLU A 23 -12.64 -2.34 9.55
N VAL A 24 -11.81 -3.05 10.32
CA VAL A 24 -11.37 -4.41 9.99
C VAL A 24 -12.57 -5.36 9.91
N THR A 25 -13.49 -5.26 10.87
CA THR A 25 -14.69 -6.11 10.92
C THR A 25 -15.60 -5.83 9.71
N ASP A 26 -15.82 -4.57 9.38
CA ASP A 26 -16.65 -4.18 8.25
C ASP A 26 -16.05 -4.63 6.91
N MET A 27 -14.72 -4.47 6.76
CA MET A 27 -14.02 -4.97 5.58
C MET A 27 -14.12 -6.49 5.45
N SER A 28 -13.94 -7.23 6.56
CA SER A 28 -14.00 -8.70 6.56
C SER A 28 -15.38 -9.23 6.17
N ARG A 29 -16.44 -8.47 6.44
CA ARG A 29 -17.82 -8.83 6.07
C ARG A 29 -18.19 -8.45 4.64
N SER A 30 -17.59 -7.37 4.12
CA SER A 30 -18.00 -6.75 2.85
C SER A 30 -17.14 -7.18 1.66
N VAL A 31 -15.90 -7.61 1.88
CA VAL A 31 -14.94 -7.94 0.81
C VAL A 31 -14.90 -9.43 0.55
N LYS A 32 -14.96 -9.81 -0.72
CA LYS A 32 -14.71 -11.17 -1.18
C LYS A 32 -13.21 -11.35 -1.41
N GLY A 33 -12.47 -11.58 -0.34
CA GLY A 33 -11.02 -11.74 -0.34
C GLY A 33 -10.56 -12.03 1.07
N GLU A 34 -9.30 -12.33 1.26
CA GLU A 34 -8.72 -12.55 2.58
C GLU A 34 -8.32 -11.19 3.19
N VAL A 35 -8.96 -10.83 4.30
CA VAL A 35 -8.64 -9.63 5.06
C VAL A 35 -7.67 -9.98 6.18
N ILE A 36 -6.51 -9.36 6.16
CA ILE A 36 -5.45 -9.54 7.14
C ILE A 36 -5.17 -8.16 7.74
N ALA A 37 -5.18 -8.07 9.05
CA ALA A 37 -5.05 -6.79 9.74
C ALA A 37 -4.09 -6.87 10.92
N SER A 38 -3.48 -5.73 11.19
CA SER A 38 -2.81 -5.43 12.45
C SER A 38 -3.35 -4.09 12.93
N THR A 39 -4.12 -4.11 14.01
CA THR A 39 -4.89 -2.97 14.49
C THR A 39 -4.04 -1.99 15.28
N PHE A 40 -4.53 -0.77 15.49
CA PHE A 40 -3.77 0.35 16.09
C PHE A 40 -3.30 0.09 17.53
N ASP A 41 -3.91 -0.85 18.22
CA ASP A 41 -3.56 -1.29 19.58
C ASP A 41 -2.38 -2.28 19.63
N GLU A 42 -1.93 -2.76 18.46
CA GLU A 42 -0.78 -3.64 18.36
C GLU A 42 0.55 -2.88 18.30
N LEU A 43 1.63 -3.58 18.64
CA LEU A 43 2.97 -3.02 18.55
C LEU A 43 3.43 -2.83 17.10
N PRO A 44 4.25 -1.81 16.80
CA PRO A 44 4.76 -1.57 15.45
C PRO A 44 5.46 -2.77 14.80
N GLU A 45 6.12 -3.60 15.61
CA GLU A 45 6.76 -4.84 15.14
C GLU A 45 5.74 -5.83 14.57
N ASN A 46 4.53 -5.86 15.10
CA ASN A 46 3.45 -6.72 14.59
C ASN A 46 2.96 -6.24 13.23
N HIS A 47 2.82 -4.92 13.04
CA HIS A 47 2.48 -4.35 11.74
C HIS A 47 3.48 -4.79 10.66
N ILE A 48 4.77 -4.76 10.98
CA ILE A 48 5.84 -5.19 10.09
C ILE A 48 5.76 -6.68 9.79
N LYS A 49 5.63 -7.52 10.83
CA LYS A 49 5.56 -8.98 10.67
C LYS A 49 4.37 -9.40 9.80
N VAL A 50 3.21 -8.82 10.04
CA VAL A 50 2.00 -9.12 9.26
C VAL A 50 2.20 -8.74 7.79
N ALA A 51 2.76 -7.57 7.51
CA ALA A 51 3.03 -7.14 6.14
C ALA A 51 4.04 -8.06 5.44
N GLU A 52 5.12 -8.44 6.12
CA GLU A 52 6.13 -9.35 5.55
C GLU A 52 5.56 -10.74 5.28
N LEU A 53 4.74 -11.29 6.19
CA LEU A 53 4.07 -12.59 5.99
C LEU A 53 3.11 -12.57 4.80
N VAL A 54 2.33 -11.51 4.64
CA VAL A 54 1.41 -11.37 3.49
C VAL A 54 2.20 -11.32 2.20
N LEU A 55 3.30 -10.57 2.15
CA LEU A 55 4.15 -10.50 0.97
C LEU A 55 4.76 -11.86 0.63
N GLU A 56 5.33 -12.56 1.60
CA GLU A 56 5.92 -13.88 1.38
C GLU A 56 4.88 -14.88 0.85
N ARG A 57 3.69 -14.89 1.45
CA ARG A 57 2.59 -15.74 0.99
C ARG A 57 2.17 -15.39 -0.44
N ALA A 58 2.04 -14.11 -0.77
CA ALA A 58 1.72 -13.67 -2.11
C ALA A 58 2.78 -14.11 -3.12
N LEU A 59 4.07 -13.98 -2.79
CA LEU A 59 5.16 -14.44 -3.65
C LEU A 59 5.12 -15.95 -3.90
N ARG A 60 4.80 -16.76 -2.88
CA ARG A 60 4.62 -18.20 -3.05
C ARG A 60 3.47 -18.56 -3.98
N LEU A 61 2.35 -17.84 -3.91
CA LEU A 61 1.24 -18.02 -4.85
C LEU A 61 1.62 -17.66 -6.28
N VAL A 62 2.41 -16.58 -6.45
CA VAL A 62 2.93 -16.19 -7.77
C VAL A 62 3.88 -17.25 -8.34
N GLU A 63 4.74 -17.87 -7.51
CA GLU A 63 5.57 -19.02 -7.91
C GLU A 63 4.72 -20.21 -8.39
N HIS A 64 3.51 -20.35 -7.84
CA HIS A 64 2.50 -21.33 -8.31
C HIS A 64 1.68 -20.82 -9.50
N LYS A 65 2.15 -19.78 -10.20
CA LYS A 65 1.50 -19.18 -11.39
C LYS A 65 0.12 -18.61 -11.14
N ARG A 66 -0.14 -18.17 -9.90
CA ARG A 66 -1.38 -17.48 -9.54
C ARG A 66 -1.22 -15.98 -9.72
N ASP A 67 -2.30 -15.34 -10.09
CA ASP A 67 -2.39 -13.87 -10.10
C ASP A 67 -2.87 -13.38 -8.73
N VAL A 68 -2.07 -12.52 -8.11
CA VAL A 68 -2.28 -12.05 -6.74
C VAL A 68 -2.42 -10.53 -6.73
N VAL A 69 -3.41 -10.04 -6.01
CA VAL A 69 -3.58 -8.60 -5.74
C VAL A 69 -3.52 -8.35 -4.25
N ILE A 70 -2.66 -7.43 -3.82
CA ILE A 70 -2.60 -6.93 -2.45
C ILE A 70 -3.16 -5.50 -2.44
N LEU A 71 -4.20 -5.27 -1.65
CA LEU A 71 -4.70 -3.95 -1.31
C LEU A 71 -4.13 -3.57 0.06
N LEU A 72 -3.22 -2.59 0.11
CA LEU A 72 -2.56 -2.14 1.34
C LEU A 72 -3.14 -0.82 1.82
N ASP A 73 -3.77 -0.81 2.96
CA ASP A 73 -4.19 0.41 3.66
C ASP A 73 -3.49 0.52 5.02
N SER A 74 -2.48 1.36 5.20
CA SER A 74 -1.86 2.23 4.21
C SER A 74 -0.33 2.07 4.22
N ILE A 75 0.32 2.42 3.11
CA ILE A 75 1.78 2.41 3.04
C ILE A 75 2.41 3.47 3.95
N THR A 76 1.71 4.58 4.18
CA THR A 76 2.15 5.63 5.09
C THR A 76 2.29 5.11 6.53
N ARG A 77 1.28 4.38 7.01
CA ARG A 77 1.30 3.79 8.36
C ARG A 77 2.34 2.68 8.47
N LEU A 78 2.51 1.87 7.44
CA LEU A 78 3.56 0.86 7.39
C LEU A 78 4.96 1.51 7.46
N ALA A 79 5.21 2.58 6.72
CA ALA A 79 6.48 3.31 6.78
C ALA A 79 6.74 3.95 8.15
N ARG A 80 5.69 4.46 8.81
CA ARG A 80 5.78 4.96 10.19
C ARG A 80 6.16 3.84 11.17
N ALA A 81 5.57 2.65 11.04
CA ALA A 81 5.92 1.49 11.88
C ALA A 81 7.40 1.10 11.70
N TYR A 82 7.88 1.06 10.47
CA TYR A 82 9.31 0.81 10.22
C TYR A 82 10.21 1.88 10.84
N ASN A 83 9.80 3.17 10.78
CA ASN A 83 10.58 4.26 11.38
C ASN A 83 10.72 4.13 12.91
N LEU A 84 9.72 3.52 13.58
CA LEU A 84 9.76 3.28 15.02
C LEU A 84 10.64 2.09 15.42
N VAL A 85 10.73 1.09 14.56
CA VAL A 85 11.38 -0.21 14.88
C VAL A 85 12.84 -0.25 14.43
N ILE A 86 13.18 0.43 13.33
CA ILE A 86 14.53 0.40 12.79
C ILE A 86 15.49 1.19 13.69
N PRO A 87 16.68 0.65 14.00
CA PRO A 87 17.71 1.39 14.70
C PRO A 87 18.07 2.68 13.95
N PRO A 88 18.19 3.81 14.64
CA PRO A 88 18.47 5.08 14.00
C PRO A 88 19.83 5.06 13.27
N SER A 89 19.83 5.48 12.01
CA SER A 89 21.05 5.57 11.18
C SER A 89 21.94 6.77 11.53
N GLY A 90 21.46 7.65 12.41
CA GLY A 90 22.11 8.93 12.73
C GLY A 90 21.81 10.05 11.72
N ARG A 91 20.98 9.78 10.72
CA ARG A 91 20.47 10.76 9.74
C ARG A 91 18.98 10.84 9.86
N THR A 92 18.46 12.05 9.95
CA THR A 92 17.02 12.27 10.04
C THR A 92 16.60 13.25 8.95
N LEU A 93 15.62 12.86 8.15
CA LEU A 93 14.97 13.73 7.19
C LEU A 93 14.04 14.72 7.90
N SER A 94 13.65 15.77 7.21
CA SER A 94 12.60 16.69 7.66
C SER A 94 11.35 15.86 8.03
N GLY A 95 10.70 16.19 9.16
CA GLY A 95 9.55 15.41 9.66
C GLY A 95 9.89 14.23 10.57
N GLY A 96 11.18 14.00 10.91
CA GLY A 96 11.57 13.02 11.92
C GLY A 96 11.66 11.58 11.41
N ILE A 97 11.75 11.37 10.10
CA ILE A 97 11.88 10.03 9.52
C ILE A 97 13.32 9.71 9.19
N ASP A 98 13.75 8.49 9.52
CA ASP A 98 15.06 7.97 9.16
C ASP A 98 15.03 7.42 7.72
N PRO A 99 15.99 7.79 6.84
CA PRO A 99 16.05 7.25 5.48
C PRO A 99 16.08 5.73 5.41
N ALA A 100 16.66 5.07 6.41
CA ALA A 100 16.73 3.61 6.49
C ALA A 100 15.35 2.97 6.63
N ALA A 101 14.35 3.69 7.17
CA ALA A 101 12.99 3.22 7.34
C ALA A 101 12.28 2.94 5.99
N PHE A 102 12.73 3.56 4.91
CA PHE A 102 12.11 3.37 3.60
C PHE A 102 12.56 2.10 2.86
N HIS A 103 13.68 1.54 3.21
CA HIS A 103 14.28 0.45 2.42
C HIS A 103 13.36 -0.78 2.33
N ARG A 104 12.85 -1.29 3.44
CA ARG A 104 11.98 -2.47 3.47
C ARG A 104 10.61 -2.20 2.85
N PRO A 105 9.88 -1.10 3.21
CA PRO A 105 8.62 -0.77 2.54
C PRO A 105 8.75 -0.54 1.04
N LYS A 106 9.83 0.07 0.56
CA LYS A 106 10.10 0.22 -0.88
C LYS A 106 10.31 -1.14 -1.55
N ARG A 107 11.03 -2.05 -0.88
CA ARG A 107 11.19 -3.42 -1.37
C ARG A 107 9.87 -4.17 -1.42
N PHE A 108 9.02 -4.00 -0.40
CA PHE A 108 7.66 -4.54 -0.39
C PHE A 108 6.87 -4.04 -1.62
N PHE A 109 6.76 -2.72 -1.77
CA PHE A 109 5.98 -2.13 -2.86
C PHE A 109 6.59 -2.39 -4.24
N GLY A 110 7.90 -2.39 -4.34
CA GLY A 110 8.64 -2.67 -5.59
C GLY A 110 8.70 -4.16 -5.97
N SER A 111 8.13 -5.07 -5.15
CA SER A 111 8.04 -6.49 -5.50
C SER A 111 6.95 -6.80 -6.52
N ALA A 112 6.04 -5.85 -6.77
CA ALA A 112 5.00 -5.98 -7.79
C ALA A 112 5.60 -6.20 -9.17
N ARG A 113 5.18 -7.29 -9.86
CA ARG A 113 5.72 -7.69 -11.17
C ARG A 113 4.82 -8.68 -11.88
N ASN A 114 4.94 -8.74 -13.18
CA ASN A 114 4.50 -9.88 -14.00
C ASN A 114 5.66 -10.86 -14.17
N VAL A 115 5.39 -12.14 -14.09
CA VAL A 115 6.35 -13.22 -14.33
C VAL A 115 6.13 -13.80 -15.71
N GLU A 116 7.19 -13.92 -16.52
CA GLU A 116 7.10 -14.41 -17.91
C GLU A 116 6.54 -15.85 -17.98
N GLU A 117 6.85 -16.66 -16.97
CA GLU A 117 6.42 -18.07 -16.88
C GLU A 117 4.98 -18.24 -16.38
N GLY A 118 4.30 -17.14 -16.06
CA GLY A 118 2.94 -17.08 -15.53
C GLY A 118 2.90 -16.66 -14.03
N GLY A 119 1.77 -16.08 -13.66
CA GLY A 119 1.56 -15.47 -12.36
C GLY A 119 1.97 -13.99 -12.31
N SER A 120 1.27 -13.24 -11.49
CA SER A 120 1.56 -11.81 -11.31
C SER A 120 1.31 -11.35 -9.88
N LEU A 121 2.03 -10.32 -9.45
CA LEU A 121 1.78 -9.63 -8.20
C LEU A 121 1.47 -8.17 -8.49
N THR A 122 0.26 -7.76 -8.16
CA THR A 122 -0.19 -6.37 -8.20
C THR A 122 -0.36 -5.83 -6.79
N ILE A 123 0.21 -4.68 -6.49
CA ILE A 123 0.06 -4.02 -5.19
C ILE A 123 -0.58 -2.65 -5.40
N LEU A 124 -1.74 -2.45 -4.78
CA LEU A 124 -2.43 -1.17 -4.69
C LEU A 124 -2.32 -0.67 -3.25
N ALA A 125 -1.56 0.39 -3.05
CA ALA A 125 -1.37 0.97 -1.72
C ALA A 125 -2.00 2.36 -1.63
N THR A 126 -2.72 2.61 -0.53
CA THR A 126 -3.15 3.97 -0.21
C THR A 126 -2.00 4.73 0.44
N ALA A 127 -1.87 6.01 0.12
CA ALA A 127 -0.94 6.92 0.76
C ALA A 127 -1.70 8.13 1.30
N LEU A 128 -1.39 8.54 2.51
CA LEU A 128 -2.00 9.70 3.14
C LEU A 128 -1.33 10.98 2.65
N ILE A 129 -2.13 11.93 2.17
CA ILE A 129 -1.70 13.26 1.75
C ILE A 129 -2.55 14.32 2.45
N GLU A 130 -2.05 15.56 2.54
CA GLU A 130 -2.77 16.68 3.15
C GLU A 130 -3.19 16.44 4.61
N THR A 131 -2.42 15.66 5.35
CA THR A 131 -2.67 15.38 6.77
C THR A 131 -2.16 16.48 7.71
N GLY A 132 -1.40 17.45 7.18
CA GLY A 132 -0.65 18.42 7.96
C GLY A 132 0.63 17.86 8.59
N SER A 133 0.93 16.59 8.37
CA SER A 133 2.14 15.93 8.85
C SER A 133 3.25 15.97 7.78
N ARG A 134 4.34 16.66 8.08
CA ARG A 134 5.51 16.71 7.20
C ARG A 134 6.15 15.34 6.95
N MET A 135 5.99 14.42 7.91
CA MET A 135 6.43 13.03 7.73
C MET A 135 5.66 12.35 6.61
N ASP A 136 4.34 12.54 6.52
CA ASP A 136 3.50 11.92 5.51
C ASP A 136 3.82 12.44 4.10
N ASP A 137 4.08 13.74 3.99
CA ASP A 137 4.50 14.35 2.72
C ASP A 137 5.81 13.72 2.21
N ILE A 138 6.77 13.50 3.10
CA ILE A 138 8.04 12.86 2.73
C ILE A 138 7.82 11.40 2.36
N ILE A 139 7.01 10.66 3.13
CA ILE A 139 6.68 9.27 2.81
C ILE A 139 6.05 9.19 1.42
N TYR A 140 5.08 10.05 1.13
CA TYR A 140 4.43 10.10 -0.18
C TYR A 140 5.44 10.36 -1.30
N GLU A 141 6.30 11.38 -1.19
CA GLU A 141 7.30 11.70 -2.20
C GLU A 141 8.32 10.57 -2.41
N GLU A 142 8.71 9.87 -1.33
CA GLU A 142 9.63 8.72 -1.41
C GLU A 142 9.03 7.50 -2.14
N PHE A 143 7.71 7.30 -2.05
CA PHE A 143 7.02 6.20 -2.76
C PHE A 143 6.55 6.56 -4.16
N LYS A 144 6.38 7.85 -4.47
CA LYS A 144 5.96 8.34 -5.78
C LYS A 144 6.85 7.83 -6.92
N GLY A 145 8.17 7.73 -6.67
CA GLY A 145 9.12 7.20 -7.64
C GLY A 145 9.16 5.66 -7.75
N THR A 146 8.52 4.95 -6.82
CA THR A 146 8.54 3.48 -6.78
C THR A 146 7.32 2.87 -7.49
N GLY A 147 6.19 3.58 -7.51
CA GLY A 147 4.95 3.10 -8.12
C GLY A 147 4.93 3.27 -9.64
N ASN A 148 4.22 2.37 -10.32
CA ASN A 148 4.01 2.42 -11.77
C ASN A 148 2.82 3.32 -12.16
N MET A 149 1.92 3.56 -11.22
CA MET A 149 0.70 4.34 -11.43
C MET A 149 0.36 5.10 -10.16
N GLU A 150 -0.19 6.28 -10.32
CA GLU A 150 -0.60 7.16 -9.25
C GLU A 150 -2.01 7.70 -9.54
N LEU A 151 -2.89 7.62 -8.55
CA LEU A 151 -4.24 8.16 -8.58
C LEU A 151 -4.43 9.10 -7.41
N HIS A 152 -4.85 10.33 -7.68
CA HIS A 152 -5.19 11.32 -6.66
C HIS A 152 -6.69 11.38 -6.45
N LEU A 153 -7.11 11.40 -5.17
CA LEU A 153 -8.48 11.66 -4.78
C LEU A 153 -8.64 13.15 -4.46
N ASP A 154 -9.72 13.75 -4.94
CA ASP A 154 -10.05 15.15 -4.69
C ASP A 154 -11.11 15.27 -3.60
N ARG A 155 -10.73 15.90 -2.47
CA ARG A 155 -11.63 16.15 -1.34
C ARG A 155 -12.83 17.00 -1.74
N LYS A 156 -12.66 18.00 -2.62
CA LYS A 156 -13.75 18.88 -3.06
C LYS A 156 -14.82 18.12 -3.84
N LEU A 157 -14.42 17.12 -4.62
CA LEU A 157 -15.36 16.24 -5.31
C LEU A 157 -16.13 15.37 -4.32
N ALA A 158 -15.42 14.79 -3.33
CA ALA A 158 -16.04 13.99 -2.28
C ALA A 158 -17.04 14.81 -1.44
N GLU A 159 -16.72 16.05 -1.06
CA GLU A 159 -17.60 16.96 -0.34
C GLU A 159 -18.88 17.29 -1.16
N ARG A 160 -18.77 17.36 -2.48
CA ARG A 160 -19.90 17.53 -3.42
C ARG A 160 -20.64 16.23 -3.71
N ARG A 161 -20.24 15.11 -3.07
CA ARG A 161 -20.80 13.76 -3.30
C ARG A 161 -20.68 13.28 -4.74
N ILE A 162 -19.65 13.71 -5.46
CA ILE A 162 -19.32 13.24 -6.80
C ILE A 162 -18.34 12.08 -6.65
N PHE A 163 -18.76 10.87 -7.04
CA PHE A 163 -17.96 9.66 -6.96
C PHE A 163 -17.89 8.96 -8.32
N PRO A 164 -16.72 8.39 -8.67
CA PRO A 164 -15.47 8.38 -7.91
C PRO A 164 -14.82 9.78 -7.84
N ALA A 165 -14.36 10.17 -6.64
CA ALA A 165 -13.75 11.47 -6.38
C ALA A 165 -12.28 11.51 -6.87
N LEU A 166 -12.06 11.23 -8.15
CA LEU A 166 -10.73 11.16 -8.76
C LEU A 166 -10.36 12.49 -9.42
N ASP A 167 -9.15 12.98 -9.15
CA ASP A 167 -8.58 14.09 -9.92
C ASP A 167 -7.99 13.57 -11.23
N MET A 168 -8.77 13.70 -12.31
CA MET A 168 -8.37 13.25 -13.65
C MET A 168 -7.15 13.99 -14.23
N ARG A 169 -6.77 15.13 -13.66
CA ARG A 169 -5.61 15.92 -14.10
C ARG A 169 -4.29 15.38 -13.57
N GLN A 170 -4.35 14.63 -12.47
CA GLN A 170 -3.19 14.12 -11.76
C GLN A 170 -3.01 12.60 -11.88
N ILE A 171 -3.69 11.96 -12.82
CA ILE A 171 -3.47 10.55 -13.12
C ILE A 171 -2.16 10.42 -13.89
N GLY A 172 -1.14 9.80 -13.29
CA GLY A 172 0.16 9.59 -13.89
C GLY A 172 0.53 8.12 -14.02
N ARG A 173 1.19 7.75 -15.13
CA ARG A 173 1.91 6.48 -15.27
C ARG A 173 3.40 6.77 -15.35
N ALA A 174 4.19 6.16 -14.47
CA ALA A 174 5.64 6.30 -14.48
C ALA A 174 6.27 5.81 -15.80
N SER A 175 5.67 4.79 -16.42
CA SER A 175 6.13 4.24 -17.72
C SER A 175 5.99 5.22 -18.92
N CYS A 176 5.25 6.31 -18.76
CA CYS A 176 5.17 7.35 -19.80
C CYS A 176 6.38 8.31 -19.78
N ARG A 177 7.19 8.32 -18.73
CA ARG A 177 8.37 9.20 -18.60
C ARG A 177 9.64 8.63 -19.22
N GLU A 178 9.72 7.33 -19.45
CA GLU A 178 10.92 6.66 -19.99
C GLU A 178 10.93 6.53 -21.52
N ARG A 179 9.92 7.06 -22.22
CA ARG A 179 9.87 7.02 -23.70
C ARG A 179 10.06 8.39 -24.37
N VAL A 180 10.90 9.18 -23.78
CA VAL A 180 11.37 10.40 -24.47
C VAL A 180 12.87 10.35 -24.62
#